data_e1d6df2d5f2ac79133747a35fd42047b
#
_entry.id   e1d6df2d5f2ac79133747a35fd42047b
#
_cell.length_a   1.000
_cell.length_b   1.000
_cell.length_c   1.000
_cell.angle_alpha   90.00
_cell.angle_beta   90.00
_cell.angle_gamma   90.00
#
_symmetry.space_group_name_H-M   'P 1'
#
loop_
_entity.id
_entity.type
_entity.pdbx_description
1 polymer ?
#
loop_
_entity_poly.entity_id
_entity_poly.type
_entity_poly.pdbx_seq_one_letter_code
_entity_poly.pdbx_strand_id
1 'polypeptide(L)'
;MIEVRGLTKRYGEVLAVDDLNFSVRPGEVTGFLGPNGAGKSTTMRMILGLDAPTSGTATISGRPVAEHPVPMRAVGALLDASAVLGSRSAYHHLLALAASNGLPRSRVDAVLEDVGLSGVARRAAGTYSLGMRQRLGIAGALLGDPPVLVLDEPLNGLDPEGIVWIRRLMRRMAAEGRAVMVSSHLMSEVELTVDHLVVVGRGKLIADTGMADFIASVAHQEVVVRSPQAVSFAGRLAAAGAALRTGEEDELVVTGLDAAHIGALAAATGVELHELASRQTSLEEAFMELTRDSVEYSAEGEAA
;
A
#
# COMPACT_ATOMS: atom_id res chain seq x y z
N MET A 1 -4.13 13.91 -11.35
CA MET A 1 -2.69 13.67 -11.13
C MET A 1 -2.28 14.33 -9.82
N ILE A 2 -1.52 13.63 -8.99
CA ILE A 2 -0.81 14.21 -7.83
C ILE A 2 0.65 14.39 -8.23
N GLU A 3 1.26 15.52 -7.90
CA GLU A 3 2.69 15.77 -8.05
C GLU A 3 3.28 16.20 -6.71
N VAL A 4 4.34 15.53 -6.29
CA VAL A 4 5.10 15.81 -5.06
C VAL A 4 6.54 16.12 -5.46
N ARG A 5 7.06 17.30 -5.02
CA ARG A 5 8.40 17.78 -5.39
C ARG A 5 9.12 18.33 -4.16
N GLY A 6 10.22 17.71 -3.79
CA GLY A 6 11.07 18.13 -2.69
C GLY A 6 10.35 18.18 -1.35
N LEU A 7 9.28 17.38 -1.18
CA LEU A 7 8.38 17.49 -0.05
C LEU A 7 9.06 17.07 1.23
N THR A 8 9.13 17.98 2.20
CA THR A 8 9.81 17.78 3.47
C THR A 8 8.93 18.23 4.63
N LYS A 9 8.91 17.44 5.70
CA LYS A 9 8.21 17.79 6.95
C LYS A 9 9.05 17.50 8.17
N ARG A 10 9.23 18.55 8.97
CA ARG A 10 9.89 18.45 10.28
C ARG A 10 8.93 18.86 11.39
N TYR A 11 8.90 18.09 12.45
CA TYR A 11 8.20 18.38 13.70
C TYR A 11 9.25 18.54 14.81
N GLY A 12 9.62 19.78 15.14
CA GLY A 12 10.75 20.03 16.03
C GLY A 12 12.02 19.36 15.49
N GLU A 13 12.62 18.45 16.26
CA GLU A 13 13.83 17.71 15.85
C GLU A 13 13.52 16.51 14.95
N VAL A 14 12.27 16.05 14.87
CA VAL A 14 11.90 14.85 14.11
C VAL A 14 11.68 15.21 12.64
N LEU A 15 12.46 14.60 11.75
CA LEU A 15 12.30 14.68 10.30
C LEU A 15 11.37 13.55 9.84
N ALA A 16 10.09 13.86 9.71
CA ALA A 16 9.06 12.86 9.38
C ALA A 16 8.99 12.54 7.88
N VAL A 17 9.34 13.51 7.03
CA VAL A 17 9.39 13.37 5.56
C VAL A 17 10.60 14.17 5.06
N ASP A 18 11.41 13.58 4.18
CA ASP A 18 12.70 14.10 3.73
C ASP A 18 12.82 14.02 2.20
N ASP A 19 12.64 15.17 1.54
CA ASP A 19 12.83 15.37 0.10
C ASP A 19 12.08 14.36 -0.80
N LEU A 20 10.81 14.08 -0.52
CA LEU A 20 10.02 13.16 -1.34
C LEU A 20 9.70 13.77 -2.72
N ASN A 21 9.95 12.97 -3.75
CA ASN A 21 9.68 13.29 -5.14
C ASN A 21 9.00 12.11 -5.82
N PHE A 22 7.71 12.22 -6.17
CA PHE A 22 6.96 11.19 -6.90
C PHE A 22 5.69 11.77 -7.53
N SER A 23 5.03 10.97 -8.37
CA SER A 23 3.75 11.35 -8.96
C SER A 23 2.76 10.21 -8.96
N VAL A 24 1.44 10.55 -8.82
CA VAL A 24 0.33 9.61 -8.99
C VAL A 24 -0.41 9.98 -10.26
N ARG A 25 -0.43 9.07 -11.23
CA ARG A 25 -0.92 9.32 -12.58
C ARG A 25 -2.40 8.98 -12.72
N PRO A 26 -3.13 9.67 -13.61
CA PRO A 26 -4.47 9.25 -13.99
C PRO A 26 -4.46 7.88 -14.68
N GLY A 27 -5.50 7.10 -14.46
CA GLY A 27 -5.67 5.80 -15.10
C GLY A 27 -5.00 4.63 -14.40
N GLU A 28 -4.33 4.87 -13.27
CA GLU A 28 -3.65 3.82 -12.50
C GLU A 28 -3.97 3.90 -11.00
N VAL A 29 -3.82 2.77 -10.33
CA VAL A 29 -3.83 2.66 -8.87
C VAL A 29 -2.39 2.64 -8.39
N THR A 30 -1.97 3.68 -7.68
CA THR A 30 -0.63 3.79 -7.08
C THR A 30 -0.68 3.38 -5.61
N GLY A 31 0.10 2.36 -5.24
CA GLY A 31 0.34 1.95 -3.87
C GLY A 31 1.41 2.82 -3.22
N PHE A 32 1.08 3.46 -2.11
CA PHE A 32 2.01 4.24 -1.29
C PHE A 32 2.36 3.44 -0.04
N LEU A 33 3.50 2.77 -0.07
CA LEU A 33 3.86 1.71 0.86
C LEU A 33 5.03 2.09 1.74
N GLY A 34 5.12 1.45 2.89
CA GLY A 34 6.22 1.63 3.83
C GLY A 34 5.86 1.11 5.21
N PRO A 35 6.84 0.86 6.08
CA PRO A 35 6.59 0.45 7.45
C PRO A 35 5.86 1.52 8.25
N ASN A 36 5.41 1.17 9.47
CA ASN A 36 4.87 2.15 10.40
C ASN A 36 5.96 3.17 10.75
N GLY A 37 5.58 4.45 10.87
CA GLY A 37 6.54 5.54 11.08
C GLY A 37 7.26 6.03 9.80
N ALA A 38 7.07 5.41 8.64
CA ALA A 38 7.72 5.80 7.38
C ALA A 38 7.31 7.18 6.82
N GLY A 39 6.34 7.86 7.42
CA GLY A 39 5.87 9.18 6.98
C GLY A 39 4.66 9.14 6.05
N LYS A 40 4.01 7.98 5.83
CA LYS A 40 2.87 7.83 4.90
C LYS A 40 1.73 8.79 5.18
N SER A 41 1.13 8.71 6.37
CA SER A 41 -0.01 9.57 6.72
C SER A 41 0.36 11.06 6.74
N THR A 42 1.60 11.40 7.17
CA THR A 42 2.10 12.77 7.12
C THR A 42 2.17 13.28 5.67
N THR A 43 2.68 12.46 4.75
CA THR A 43 2.75 12.80 3.31
C THR A 43 1.35 12.99 2.73
N MET A 44 0.42 12.07 3.00
CA MET A 44 -0.96 12.21 2.53
C MET A 44 -1.65 13.47 3.10
N ARG A 45 -1.42 13.80 4.38
CA ARG A 45 -1.94 15.03 4.98
C ARG A 45 -1.40 16.29 4.31
N MET A 46 -0.11 16.30 3.94
CA MET A 46 0.49 17.43 3.19
C MET A 46 -0.08 17.52 1.76
N ILE A 47 -0.25 16.40 1.06
CA ILE A 47 -0.89 16.37 -0.27
C ILE A 47 -2.29 16.96 -0.22
N LEU A 48 -3.05 16.69 0.84
CA LEU A 48 -4.41 17.19 1.06
C LEU A 48 -4.46 18.60 1.64
N GLY A 49 -3.31 19.23 1.91
CA GLY A 49 -3.23 20.57 2.50
C GLY A 49 -3.70 20.66 3.95
N LEU A 50 -3.79 19.53 4.65
CA LEU A 50 -4.15 19.44 6.07
C LEU A 50 -2.97 19.80 6.98
N ASP A 51 -1.75 19.53 6.50
CA ASP A 51 -0.50 19.92 7.15
C ASP A 51 0.34 20.72 6.14
N ALA A 52 0.89 21.86 6.58
CA ALA A 52 1.83 22.62 5.77
C ALA A 52 3.19 21.91 5.71
N PRO A 53 3.81 21.74 4.53
CA PRO A 53 5.17 21.24 4.43
C PRO A 53 6.18 22.22 5.04
N THR A 54 7.33 21.73 5.49
CA THR A 54 8.46 22.57 5.89
C THR A 54 9.16 23.15 4.67
N SER A 55 9.27 22.35 3.59
CA SER A 55 9.73 22.77 2.27
C SER A 55 9.15 21.85 1.18
N GLY A 56 9.32 22.24 -0.08
CA GLY A 56 8.77 21.52 -1.20
C GLY A 56 7.30 21.80 -1.45
N THR A 57 6.70 21.05 -2.37
CA THR A 57 5.32 21.27 -2.82
C THR A 57 4.60 19.97 -3.09
N ALA A 58 3.29 19.95 -2.82
CA ALA A 58 2.37 18.91 -3.27
C ALA A 58 1.19 19.57 -4.01
N THR A 59 0.89 19.09 -5.21
CA THR A 59 -0.18 19.65 -6.04
C THR A 59 -1.13 18.56 -6.54
N ILE A 60 -2.39 18.95 -6.72
CA ILE A 60 -3.42 18.13 -7.35
C ILE A 60 -3.87 18.86 -8.62
N SER A 61 -3.68 18.19 -9.77
CA SER A 61 -3.94 18.80 -11.09
C SER A 61 -3.22 20.14 -11.27
N GLY A 62 -1.97 20.24 -10.80
CA GLY A 62 -1.09 21.40 -10.93
C GLY A 62 -1.32 22.53 -9.92
N ARG A 63 -2.21 22.36 -8.92
CA ARG A 63 -2.48 23.37 -7.89
C ARG A 63 -2.49 22.75 -6.49
N PRO A 64 -2.03 23.46 -5.44
CA PRO A 64 -2.27 23.08 -4.06
C PRO A 64 -3.77 22.93 -3.78
N VAL A 65 -4.15 21.99 -2.91
CA VAL A 65 -5.57 21.70 -2.60
C VAL A 65 -6.31 22.97 -2.11
N ALA A 66 -5.66 23.79 -1.30
CA ALA A 66 -6.25 25.02 -0.76
C ALA A 66 -6.60 26.07 -1.85
N GLU A 67 -6.03 25.98 -3.04
CA GLU A 67 -6.30 26.90 -4.16
C GLU A 67 -7.45 26.43 -5.06
N HIS A 68 -8.00 25.23 -4.82
CA HIS A 68 -9.17 24.76 -5.54
C HIS A 68 -10.44 25.39 -4.99
N PRO A 69 -11.32 25.95 -5.84
CA PRO A 69 -12.57 26.62 -5.40
C PRO A 69 -13.49 25.68 -4.60
N VAL A 70 -13.50 24.41 -4.95
CA VAL A 70 -14.24 23.34 -4.26
C VAL A 70 -13.30 22.14 -4.12
N PRO A 71 -12.50 22.03 -3.04
CA PRO A 71 -11.50 20.98 -2.87
C PRO A 71 -12.05 19.57 -3.06
N MET A 72 -13.26 19.28 -2.58
CA MET A 72 -13.91 17.97 -2.74
C MET A 72 -14.17 17.57 -4.21
N ARG A 73 -14.16 18.52 -5.14
CA ARG A 73 -14.23 18.21 -6.59
C ARG A 73 -12.88 17.96 -7.22
N ALA A 74 -11.79 18.33 -6.54
CA ALA A 74 -10.43 18.09 -7.00
C ALA A 74 -9.87 16.79 -6.45
N VAL A 75 -10.16 16.49 -5.18
CA VAL A 75 -9.68 15.31 -4.48
C VAL A 75 -10.71 14.79 -3.48
N GLY A 76 -10.90 13.47 -3.48
CA GLY A 76 -11.59 12.75 -2.43
C GLY A 76 -10.58 12.04 -1.54
N ALA A 77 -10.78 12.08 -0.23
CA ALA A 77 -9.84 11.47 0.69
C ALA A 77 -10.54 10.68 1.79
N LEU A 78 -9.95 9.56 2.15
CA LEU A 78 -10.24 8.80 3.36
C LEU A 78 -8.93 8.62 4.13
N LEU A 79 -8.76 9.33 5.24
CA LEU A 79 -7.63 9.19 6.14
C LEU A 79 -8.01 8.48 7.45
N ASP A 80 -9.26 8.61 7.87
CA ASP A 80 -9.77 8.00 9.09
C ASP A 80 -11.27 7.74 8.96
N ALA A 81 -11.65 6.46 8.92
CA ALA A 81 -13.04 6.05 8.85
C ALA A 81 -13.82 6.29 10.16
N SER A 82 -13.13 6.56 11.26
CA SER A 82 -13.75 6.87 12.56
C SER A 82 -14.17 8.33 12.71
N ALA A 83 -13.71 9.22 11.82
CA ALA A 83 -13.98 10.67 11.84
C ALA A 83 -15.42 11.03 11.48
N VAL A 84 -16.39 10.27 11.99
CA VAL A 84 -17.83 10.48 11.80
C VAL A 84 -18.51 10.71 13.13
N LEU A 85 -19.33 11.76 13.23
CA LEU A 85 -20.13 12.00 14.44
C LEU A 85 -21.16 10.87 14.62
N GLY A 86 -20.94 10.01 15.62
CA GLY A 86 -21.72 8.78 15.82
C GLY A 86 -23.22 8.99 16.01
N SER A 87 -23.66 10.13 16.57
CA SER A 87 -25.06 10.48 16.72
C SER A 87 -25.77 10.89 15.42
N ARG A 88 -25.00 11.24 14.37
CA ARG A 88 -25.53 11.67 13.07
C ARG A 88 -25.76 10.44 12.20
N SER A 89 -26.86 10.43 11.42
CA SER A 89 -27.03 9.38 10.40
C SER A 89 -26.07 9.56 9.24
N ALA A 90 -25.73 8.48 8.53
CA ALA A 90 -24.87 8.53 7.37
C ALA A 90 -25.37 9.52 6.31
N TYR A 91 -26.68 9.51 6.04
CA TYR A 91 -27.30 10.44 5.13
C TYR A 91 -27.07 11.91 5.53
N HIS A 92 -27.32 12.25 6.81
CA HIS A 92 -27.14 13.63 7.28
C HIS A 92 -25.66 14.02 7.40
N HIS A 93 -24.77 13.07 7.64
CA HIS A 93 -23.33 13.31 7.60
C HIS A 93 -22.89 13.73 6.20
N LEU A 94 -23.25 12.95 5.17
CA LEU A 94 -22.93 13.25 3.77
C LEU A 94 -23.63 14.52 3.27
N LEU A 95 -24.89 14.73 3.70
CA LEU A 95 -25.64 15.95 3.35
C LEU A 95 -24.97 17.21 3.91
N ALA A 96 -24.44 17.16 5.13
CA ALA A 96 -23.71 18.28 5.71
C ALA A 96 -22.41 18.56 4.93
N LEU A 97 -21.65 17.52 4.54
CA LEU A 97 -20.47 17.66 3.69
C LEU A 97 -20.84 18.22 2.31
N ALA A 98 -21.91 17.73 1.69
CA ALA A 98 -22.37 18.23 0.41
C ALA A 98 -22.75 19.72 0.49
N ALA A 99 -23.54 20.11 1.50
CA ALA A 99 -23.99 21.48 1.69
C ALA A 99 -22.83 22.46 1.95
N SER A 100 -21.84 22.06 2.77
CA SER A 100 -20.67 22.89 3.06
C SER A 100 -19.74 23.10 1.86
N ASN A 101 -19.84 22.23 0.84
CA ASN A 101 -19.03 22.29 -0.37
C ASN A 101 -19.85 22.67 -1.64
N GLY A 102 -21.09 23.13 -1.49
CA GLY A 102 -21.93 23.51 -2.63
C GLY A 102 -22.23 22.37 -3.60
N LEU A 103 -22.27 21.12 -3.09
CA LEU A 103 -22.60 19.94 -3.89
C LEU A 103 -24.11 19.66 -3.85
N PRO A 104 -24.70 19.16 -4.94
CA PRO A 104 -26.14 18.89 -4.97
C PRO A 104 -26.50 17.66 -4.11
N ARG A 105 -27.70 17.70 -3.51
CA ARG A 105 -28.22 16.63 -2.67
C ARG A 105 -28.25 15.27 -3.37
N SER A 106 -28.49 15.25 -4.69
CA SER A 106 -28.52 14.03 -5.49
C SER A 106 -27.21 13.23 -5.42
N ARG A 107 -26.07 13.90 -5.15
CA ARG A 107 -24.79 13.20 -4.95
C ARG A 107 -24.79 12.35 -3.69
N VAL A 108 -25.52 12.75 -2.65
CA VAL A 108 -25.62 11.97 -1.40
C VAL A 108 -26.30 10.63 -1.65
N ASP A 109 -27.41 10.63 -2.40
CA ASP A 109 -28.13 9.41 -2.72
C ASP A 109 -27.27 8.50 -3.62
N ALA A 110 -26.61 9.06 -4.63
CA ALA A 110 -25.73 8.34 -5.54
C ALA A 110 -24.56 7.64 -4.81
N VAL A 111 -23.82 8.36 -3.95
CA VAL A 111 -22.67 7.74 -3.26
C VAL A 111 -23.10 6.71 -2.21
N LEU A 112 -24.28 6.87 -1.59
CA LEU A 112 -24.83 5.87 -0.68
C LEU A 112 -25.20 4.57 -1.41
N GLU A 113 -25.69 4.68 -2.64
CA GLU A 113 -25.93 3.54 -3.52
C GLU A 113 -24.63 2.87 -3.93
N ASP A 114 -23.64 3.63 -4.40
CA ASP A 114 -22.31 3.15 -4.82
C ASP A 114 -21.61 2.31 -3.73
N VAL A 115 -21.76 2.71 -2.46
CA VAL A 115 -21.13 2.00 -1.34
C VAL A 115 -22.05 0.97 -0.67
N GLY A 116 -23.29 0.80 -1.15
CA GLY A 116 -24.24 -0.18 -0.63
C GLY A 116 -24.83 0.17 0.75
N LEU A 117 -24.92 1.46 1.11
CA LEU A 117 -25.44 1.92 2.40
C LEU A 117 -26.85 2.52 2.33
N SER A 118 -27.52 2.52 1.17
CA SER A 118 -28.85 3.14 0.98
C SER A 118 -29.89 2.62 1.97
N GLY A 119 -29.94 1.30 2.21
CA GLY A 119 -30.92 0.66 3.11
C GLY A 119 -30.75 1.03 4.59
N VAL A 120 -29.59 1.54 5.00
CA VAL A 120 -29.24 1.88 6.39
C VAL A 120 -28.90 3.35 6.57
N ALA A 121 -28.98 4.16 5.52
CA ALA A 121 -28.50 5.55 5.47
C ALA A 121 -29.11 6.46 6.55
N ARG A 122 -30.32 6.16 7.03
CA ARG A 122 -31.01 6.93 8.08
C ARG A 122 -30.65 6.51 9.51
N ARG A 123 -29.91 5.39 9.70
CA ARG A 123 -29.44 4.94 11.02
C ARG A 123 -28.27 5.79 11.47
N ALA A 124 -28.11 5.96 12.80
CA ALA A 124 -26.98 6.65 13.40
C ALA A 124 -25.68 5.94 13.06
N ALA A 125 -24.65 6.66 12.59
CA ALA A 125 -23.37 6.11 12.15
C ALA A 125 -22.61 5.41 13.30
N GLY A 126 -22.85 5.78 14.55
CA GLY A 126 -22.31 5.09 15.72
C GLY A 126 -22.76 3.63 15.87
N THR A 127 -23.88 3.25 15.22
CA THR A 127 -24.38 1.85 15.20
C THR A 127 -23.79 1.02 14.06
N TYR A 128 -22.94 1.62 13.21
CA TYR A 128 -22.35 0.95 12.08
C TYR A 128 -21.21 0.02 12.52
N SER A 129 -21.08 -1.12 11.84
CA SER A 129 -19.88 -1.95 11.95
C SER A 129 -18.67 -1.17 11.43
N LEU A 130 -17.45 -1.65 11.72
CA LEU A 130 -16.24 -1.05 11.21
C LEU A 130 -16.26 -0.96 9.68
N GLY A 131 -16.61 -2.04 8.98
CA GLY A 131 -16.73 -2.05 7.52
C GLY A 131 -17.79 -1.09 6.99
N MET A 132 -18.93 -0.90 7.69
CA MET A 132 -19.92 0.11 7.30
C MET A 132 -19.40 1.54 7.48
N ARG A 133 -18.61 1.81 8.53
CA ARG A 133 -17.95 3.11 8.71
C ARG A 133 -16.92 3.37 7.63
N GLN A 134 -16.15 2.35 7.25
CA GLN A 134 -15.20 2.42 6.14
C GLN A 134 -15.91 2.79 4.82
N ARG A 135 -17.02 2.08 4.50
CA ARG A 135 -17.85 2.39 3.34
C ARG A 135 -18.42 3.82 3.38
N LEU A 136 -18.82 4.30 4.57
CA LEU A 136 -19.29 5.69 4.74
C LEU A 136 -18.18 6.71 4.50
N GLY A 137 -16.96 6.45 4.98
CA GLY A 137 -15.79 7.30 4.71
C GLY A 137 -15.47 7.37 3.21
N ILE A 138 -15.54 6.22 2.52
CA ILE A 138 -15.37 6.15 1.06
C ILE A 138 -16.48 6.92 0.35
N ALA A 139 -17.75 6.84 0.81
CA ALA A 139 -18.84 7.65 0.27
C ALA A 139 -18.56 9.15 0.40
N GLY A 140 -17.97 9.58 1.53
CA GLY A 140 -17.50 10.95 1.72
C GLY A 140 -16.43 11.35 0.70
N ALA A 141 -15.45 10.48 0.45
CA ALA A 141 -14.40 10.69 -0.55
C ALA A 141 -14.96 10.81 -1.98
N LEU A 142 -15.99 10.03 -2.31
CA LEU A 142 -16.63 10.05 -3.64
C LEU A 142 -17.65 11.17 -3.83
N LEU A 143 -18.02 11.91 -2.78
CA LEU A 143 -19.15 12.84 -2.78
C LEU A 143 -19.01 13.96 -3.83
N GLY A 144 -17.79 14.50 -3.99
CA GLY A 144 -17.46 15.54 -4.95
C GLY A 144 -17.25 15.06 -6.40
N ASP A 145 -17.31 13.75 -6.64
CA ASP A 145 -16.95 13.14 -7.92
C ASP A 145 -15.53 13.50 -8.40
N PRO A 146 -14.51 13.34 -7.55
CA PRO A 146 -13.18 13.87 -7.80
C PRO A 146 -12.40 13.03 -8.82
N PRO A 147 -11.52 13.67 -9.62
CA PRO A 147 -10.59 12.96 -10.50
C PRO A 147 -9.39 12.33 -9.77
N VAL A 148 -9.24 12.60 -8.48
CA VAL A 148 -8.16 12.08 -7.64
C VAL A 148 -8.73 11.51 -6.35
N LEU A 149 -8.28 10.31 -5.97
CA LEU A 149 -8.63 9.66 -4.70
C LEU A 149 -7.36 9.37 -3.89
N VAL A 150 -7.41 9.67 -2.59
CA VAL A 150 -6.36 9.36 -1.61
C VAL A 150 -6.98 8.56 -0.49
N LEU A 151 -6.57 7.30 -0.36
CA LEU A 151 -7.16 6.35 0.58
C LEU A 151 -6.07 5.81 1.52
N ASP A 152 -6.15 6.14 2.80
CA ASP A 152 -5.22 5.65 3.82
C ASP A 152 -5.81 4.38 4.44
N GLU A 153 -5.13 3.23 4.25
CA GLU A 153 -5.51 1.92 4.77
C GLU A 153 -6.99 1.55 4.55
N PRO A 154 -7.54 1.69 3.32
CA PRO A 154 -8.98 1.54 3.09
C PRO A 154 -9.50 0.11 3.28
N LEU A 155 -8.62 -0.89 3.33
CA LEU A 155 -8.93 -2.30 3.50
C LEU A 155 -9.13 -2.68 4.98
N ASN A 156 -8.64 -1.86 5.91
CA ASN A 156 -8.69 -2.16 7.33
C ASN A 156 -10.12 -2.30 7.85
N GLY A 157 -10.39 -3.44 8.50
CA GLY A 157 -11.68 -3.72 9.11
C GLY A 157 -12.81 -4.09 8.15
N LEU A 158 -12.48 -4.36 6.89
CA LEU A 158 -13.39 -4.96 5.93
C LEU A 158 -13.35 -6.49 6.05
N ASP A 159 -14.50 -7.11 5.81
CA ASP A 159 -14.61 -8.54 5.58
C ASP A 159 -14.11 -8.90 4.15
N PRO A 160 -13.93 -10.19 3.83
CA PRO A 160 -13.44 -10.59 2.51
C PRO A 160 -14.29 -10.05 1.34
N GLU A 161 -15.60 -9.94 1.50
CA GLU A 161 -16.48 -9.35 0.49
C GLU A 161 -16.23 -7.84 0.34
N GLY A 162 -16.04 -7.14 1.46
CA GLY A 162 -15.68 -5.72 1.48
C GLY A 162 -14.32 -5.44 0.81
N ILE A 163 -13.32 -6.30 1.02
CA ILE A 163 -12.01 -6.21 0.36
C ILE A 163 -12.17 -6.34 -1.17
N VAL A 164 -12.92 -7.33 -1.63
CA VAL A 164 -13.19 -7.51 -3.07
C VAL A 164 -13.94 -6.30 -3.65
N TRP A 165 -14.90 -5.76 -2.89
CA TRP A 165 -15.66 -4.58 -3.31
C TRP A 165 -14.77 -3.34 -3.46
N ILE A 166 -13.94 -3.00 -2.47
CA ILE A 166 -13.08 -1.79 -2.54
C ILE A 166 -12.02 -1.92 -3.63
N ARG A 167 -11.47 -3.13 -3.84
CA ARG A 167 -10.54 -3.42 -4.93
C ARG A 167 -11.18 -3.14 -6.30
N ARG A 168 -12.41 -3.63 -6.52
CA ARG A 168 -13.17 -3.35 -7.74
C ARG A 168 -13.48 -1.87 -7.90
N LEU A 169 -13.79 -1.17 -6.81
CA LEU A 169 -14.01 0.28 -6.82
C LEU A 169 -12.75 1.02 -7.28
N MET A 170 -11.59 0.76 -6.68
CA MET A 170 -10.34 1.42 -7.05
C MET A 170 -9.97 1.18 -8.52
N ARG A 171 -10.06 -0.08 -8.99
CA ARG A 171 -9.80 -0.42 -10.38
C ARG A 171 -10.80 0.24 -11.35
N ARG A 172 -12.08 0.31 -10.99
CA ARG A 172 -13.10 1.03 -11.78
C ARG A 172 -12.75 2.52 -11.89
N MET A 173 -12.40 3.16 -10.76
CA MET A 173 -12.03 4.59 -10.75
C MET A 173 -10.78 4.85 -11.63
N ALA A 174 -9.78 4.00 -11.55
CA ALA A 174 -8.61 4.09 -12.44
C ALA A 174 -9.00 3.90 -13.92
N ALA A 175 -9.81 2.90 -14.24
CA ALA A 175 -10.30 2.67 -15.61
C ALA A 175 -11.11 3.84 -16.17
N GLU A 176 -11.78 4.64 -15.31
CA GLU A 176 -12.44 5.89 -15.68
C GLU A 176 -11.44 7.05 -15.88
N GLY A 177 -10.13 6.82 -15.76
CA GLY A 177 -9.08 7.82 -15.94
C GLY A 177 -8.79 8.63 -14.68
N ARG A 178 -9.26 8.24 -13.50
CA ARG A 178 -8.95 8.90 -12.24
C ARG A 178 -7.59 8.44 -11.71
N ALA A 179 -6.93 9.29 -10.95
CA ALA A 179 -5.72 8.93 -10.21
C ALA A 179 -6.11 8.40 -8.83
N VAL A 180 -5.67 7.19 -8.48
CA VAL A 180 -5.98 6.57 -7.18
C VAL A 180 -4.68 6.32 -6.44
N MET A 181 -4.54 6.91 -5.25
CA MET A 181 -3.43 6.67 -4.32
C MET A 181 -3.97 5.91 -3.11
N VAL A 182 -3.38 4.77 -2.81
CA VAL A 182 -3.78 3.92 -1.69
C VAL A 182 -2.57 3.55 -0.83
N SER A 183 -2.68 3.71 0.48
CA SER A 183 -1.74 3.10 1.40
C SER A 183 -2.22 1.70 1.80
N SER A 184 -1.28 0.80 2.02
CA SER A 184 -1.54 -0.50 2.62
C SER A 184 -0.27 -1.04 3.28
N HIS A 185 -0.46 -1.91 4.26
CA HIS A 185 0.60 -2.73 4.85
C HIS A 185 0.48 -4.21 4.45
N LEU A 186 -0.57 -4.58 3.69
CA LEU A 186 -0.84 -5.95 3.22
C LEU A 186 -0.37 -6.11 1.77
N MET A 187 0.82 -6.68 1.58
CA MET A 187 1.41 -6.84 0.23
C MET A 187 0.56 -7.70 -0.70
N SER A 188 -0.07 -8.75 -0.18
CA SER A 188 -0.97 -9.62 -0.96
C SER A 188 -2.16 -8.86 -1.58
N GLU A 189 -2.66 -7.83 -0.90
CA GLU A 189 -3.75 -7.00 -1.41
C GLU A 189 -3.26 -5.94 -2.41
N VAL A 190 -2.04 -5.45 -2.17
CA VAL A 190 -1.36 -4.50 -3.06
C VAL A 190 -1.11 -5.13 -4.42
N GLU A 191 -0.54 -6.34 -4.46
CA GLU A 191 -0.27 -7.10 -5.68
C GLU A 191 -1.49 -7.23 -6.60
N LEU A 192 -2.64 -7.50 -5.99
CA LEU A 192 -3.89 -7.72 -6.73
C LEU A 192 -4.58 -6.43 -7.19
N THR A 193 -4.13 -5.26 -6.73
CA THR A 193 -4.88 -4.02 -6.90
C THR A 193 -4.09 -2.92 -7.58
N VAL A 194 -2.80 -2.84 -7.31
CA VAL A 194 -1.94 -1.70 -7.62
C VAL A 194 -1.20 -1.91 -8.94
N ASP A 195 -1.09 -0.85 -9.73
CA ASP A 195 -0.37 -0.83 -11.01
C ASP A 195 1.04 -0.26 -10.85
N HIS A 196 1.22 0.65 -9.90
CA HIS A 196 2.48 1.37 -9.66
C HIS A 196 2.78 1.48 -8.15
N LEU A 197 4.03 1.33 -7.76
CA LEU A 197 4.49 1.36 -6.37
C LEU A 197 5.34 2.60 -6.09
N VAL A 198 5.03 3.26 -4.98
CA VAL A 198 5.88 4.27 -4.34
C VAL A 198 6.19 3.76 -2.93
N VAL A 199 7.41 3.32 -2.69
CA VAL A 199 7.85 2.76 -1.40
C VAL A 199 8.64 3.81 -0.65
N VAL A 200 8.25 4.04 0.61
CA VAL A 200 8.91 5.01 1.50
C VAL A 200 9.38 4.35 2.80
N GLY A 201 10.48 4.86 3.33
CA GLY A 201 11.03 4.43 4.62
C GLY A 201 11.79 5.56 5.30
N ARG A 202 11.58 5.76 6.59
CA ARG A 202 12.17 6.85 7.38
C ARG A 202 12.03 8.22 6.70
N GLY A 203 10.87 8.48 6.10
CA GLY A 203 10.57 9.72 5.41
C GLY A 203 11.17 9.87 4.01
N LYS A 204 11.92 8.90 3.50
CA LYS A 204 12.60 8.96 2.18
C LYS A 204 11.95 8.01 1.18
N LEU A 205 12.09 8.36 -0.10
CA LEU A 205 11.72 7.49 -1.20
C LEU A 205 12.73 6.34 -1.32
N ILE A 206 12.25 5.11 -1.32
CA ILE A 206 13.05 3.89 -1.50
C ILE A 206 12.91 3.39 -2.94
N ALA A 207 11.67 3.32 -3.44
CA ALA A 207 11.38 2.88 -4.81
C ALA A 207 10.18 3.64 -5.39
N ASP A 208 10.22 3.86 -6.71
CA ASP A 208 9.14 4.43 -7.53
C ASP A 208 9.13 3.64 -8.84
N THR A 209 8.26 2.61 -8.96
CA THR A 209 8.35 1.61 -10.02
C THR A 209 6.98 1.00 -10.35
N GLY A 210 6.82 0.48 -11.57
CA GLY A 210 5.65 -0.32 -11.93
C GLY A 210 5.57 -1.63 -11.14
N MET A 211 4.36 -2.10 -10.82
CA MET A 211 4.17 -3.38 -10.11
C MET A 211 4.79 -4.55 -10.88
N ALA A 212 4.63 -4.59 -12.21
CA ALA A 212 5.20 -5.64 -13.04
C ALA A 212 6.75 -5.65 -13.00
N ASP A 213 7.37 -4.47 -13.02
CA ASP A 213 8.82 -4.33 -12.94
C ASP A 213 9.33 -4.71 -11.53
N PHE A 214 8.58 -4.34 -10.49
CA PHE A 214 8.89 -4.74 -9.13
C PHE A 214 8.85 -6.28 -8.98
N ILE A 215 7.77 -6.91 -9.42
CA ILE A 215 7.65 -8.38 -9.43
C ILE A 215 8.81 -9.01 -10.20
N ALA A 216 9.15 -8.49 -11.38
CA ALA A 216 10.26 -9.00 -12.18
C ALA A 216 11.63 -8.84 -11.48
N SER A 217 11.83 -7.73 -10.75
CA SER A 217 13.08 -7.48 -10.02
C SER A 217 13.29 -8.40 -8.82
N VAL A 218 12.20 -8.88 -8.21
CA VAL A 218 12.23 -9.75 -7.02
C VAL A 218 11.91 -11.20 -7.33
N ALA A 219 11.51 -11.51 -8.57
CA ALA A 219 11.25 -12.88 -9.05
C ALA A 219 12.56 -13.69 -9.20
N HIS A 220 13.35 -13.74 -8.13
CA HIS A 220 14.43 -14.70 -8.09
C HIS A 220 13.81 -16.08 -7.82
N GLN A 221 14.08 -17.04 -8.72
CA GLN A 221 13.78 -18.44 -8.44
C GLN A 221 14.73 -18.89 -7.33
N GLU A 222 14.21 -18.97 -6.14
CA GLU A 222 14.88 -19.66 -5.04
C GLU A 222 14.52 -21.14 -5.08
N VAL A 223 15.48 -21.98 -4.80
CA VAL A 223 15.24 -23.41 -4.62
C VAL A 223 15.53 -23.76 -3.17
N VAL A 224 14.52 -24.22 -2.48
CA VAL A 224 14.66 -24.75 -1.11
C VAL A 224 15.19 -26.18 -1.21
N VAL A 225 16.29 -26.44 -0.55
CA VAL A 225 16.95 -27.73 -0.45
C VAL A 225 17.02 -28.14 1.01
N ARG A 226 16.38 -29.23 1.39
CA ARG A 226 16.58 -29.86 2.70
C ARG A 226 17.35 -31.15 2.57
N SER A 227 18.44 -31.26 3.34
CA SER A 227 19.33 -32.40 3.30
C SER A 227 20.04 -32.56 4.64
N PRO A 228 20.16 -33.80 5.18
CA PRO A 228 21.03 -34.08 6.33
C PRO A 228 22.51 -33.72 6.06
N GLN A 229 22.85 -33.56 4.78
CA GLN A 229 24.19 -33.21 4.32
C GLN A 229 24.25 -31.74 3.82
N ALA A 230 23.33 -30.87 4.22
CA ALA A 230 23.23 -29.47 3.75
C ALA A 230 24.58 -28.73 3.81
N VAL A 231 25.29 -28.82 4.93
CA VAL A 231 26.57 -28.12 5.14
C VAL A 231 27.63 -28.58 4.12
N SER A 232 27.75 -29.88 3.84
CA SER A 232 28.74 -30.43 2.87
C SER A 232 28.30 -30.14 1.42
N PHE A 233 27.00 -30.11 1.17
CA PHE A 233 26.42 -29.83 -0.15
C PHE A 233 26.53 -28.37 -0.54
N ALA A 234 26.46 -27.43 0.44
CA ALA A 234 26.59 -26.00 0.22
C ALA A 234 27.86 -25.62 -0.55
N GLY A 235 29.02 -26.22 -0.20
CA GLY A 235 30.27 -25.95 -0.90
C GLY A 235 30.26 -26.37 -2.39
N ARG A 236 29.52 -27.42 -2.74
CA ARG A 236 29.37 -27.88 -4.12
C ARG A 236 28.42 -27.01 -4.93
N LEU A 237 27.30 -26.56 -4.30
CA LEU A 237 26.35 -25.62 -4.90
C LEU A 237 27.02 -24.27 -5.18
N ALA A 238 27.84 -23.79 -4.22
CA ALA A 238 28.60 -22.54 -4.41
C ALA A 238 29.62 -22.65 -5.55
N ALA A 239 30.31 -23.81 -5.63
CA ALA A 239 31.27 -24.08 -6.74
C ALA A 239 30.57 -24.18 -8.11
N ALA A 240 29.28 -24.54 -8.14
CA ALA A 240 28.43 -24.54 -9.34
C ALA A 240 27.84 -23.15 -9.68
N GLY A 241 28.15 -22.09 -8.92
CA GLY A 241 27.74 -20.73 -9.17
C GLY A 241 26.48 -20.31 -8.41
N ALA A 242 26.01 -21.10 -7.43
CA ALA A 242 24.89 -20.71 -6.59
C ALA A 242 25.29 -19.69 -5.53
N ALA A 243 24.39 -18.73 -5.27
CA ALA A 243 24.38 -17.99 -4.02
C ALA A 243 23.51 -18.72 -3.00
N LEU A 244 23.97 -18.79 -1.74
CA LEU A 244 23.37 -19.62 -0.70
C LEU A 244 23.00 -18.79 0.52
N ARG A 245 21.82 -19.06 1.08
CA ARG A 245 21.37 -18.58 2.38
C ARG A 245 20.96 -19.78 3.23
N THR A 246 21.40 -19.83 4.46
CA THR A 246 21.00 -20.88 5.41
C THR A 246 19.60 -20.53 5.94
N GLY A 247 18.68 -21.47 5.84
CA GLY A 247 17.34 -21.41 6.43
C GLY A 247 17.30 -22.03 7.83
N GLU A 248 16.20 -22.72 8.15
CA GLU A 248 16.06 -23.53 9.37
C GLU A 248 17.02 -24.74 9.35
N GLU A 249 17.04 -25.55 10.41
CA GLU A 249 17.91 -26.73 10.49
C GLU A 249 17.85 -27.57 9.21
N ASP A 250 19.02 -27.88 8.62
CA ASP A 250 19.19 -28.65 7.38
C ASP A 250 18.62 -28.03 6.09
N GLU A 251 18.22 -26.77 6.11
CA GLU A 251 17.68 -26.06 4.96
C GLU A 251 18.71 -25.10 4.32
N LEU A 252 18.82 -25.18 3.00
CA LEU A 252 19.55 -24.21 2.17
C LEU A 252 18.58 -23.56 1.19
N VAL A 253 18.59 -22.25 1.12
CA VAL A 253 17.91 -21.47 0.08
C VAL A 253 18.95 -21.14 -0.97
N VAL A 254 18.73 -21.63 -2.18
CA VAL A 254 19.68 -21.59 -3.30
C VAL A 254 19.15 -20.66 -4.37
N THR A 255 19.95 -19.68 -4.77
CA THR A 255 19.67 -18.79 -5.92
C THR A 255 20.75 -18.97 -6.99
N GLY A 256 20.38 -18.75 -8.26
CA GLY A 256 21.30 -18.89 -9.40
C GLY A 256 21.35 -20.27 -10.04
N LEU A 257 20.75 -21.29 -9.43
CA LEU A 257 20.56 -22.63 -10.01
C LEU A 257 19.09 -23.03 -9.93
N ASP A 258 18.59 -23.72 -10.95
CA ASP A 258 17.25 -24.30 -10.92
C ASP A 258 17.23 -25.68 -10.21
N ALA A 259 16.03 -26.13 -9.85
CA ALA A 259 15.85 -27.41 -9.14
C ALA A 259 16.37 -28.61 -9.94
N ALA A 260 16.33 -28.59 -11.28
CA ALA A 260 16.80 -29.68 -12.11
C ALA A 260 18.34 -29.81 -12.02
N HIS A 261 19.07 -28.69 -12.07
CA HIS A 261 20.53 -28.69 -11.91
C HIS A 261 20.95 -29.12 -10.50
N ILE A 262 20.25 -28.65 -9.47
CA ILE A 262 20.52 -29.04 -8.08
C ILE A 262 20.26 -30.52 -7.86
N GLY A 263 19.12 -31.02 -8.37
CA GLY A 263 18.82 -32.47 -8.30
C GLY A 263 19.82 -33.33 -9.01
N ALA A 264 20.28 -32.91 -10.20
CA ALA A 264 21.36 -33.66 -10.92
C ALA A 264 22.69 -33.66 -10.15
N LEU A 265 23.04 -32.50 -9.54
CA LEU A 265 24.25 -32.39 -8.72
C LEU A 265 24.18 -33.26 -7.46
N ALA A 266 23.03 -33.30 -6.78
CA ALA A 266 22.80 -34.16 -5.63
C ALA A 266 22.93 -35.64 -6.00
N ALA A 267 22.28 -36.06 -7.10
CA ALA A 267 22.39 -37.45 -7.61
C ALA A 267 23.83 -37.84 -7.96
N ALA A 268 24.56 -36.95 -8.65
CA ALA A 268 25.95 -37.20 -9.03
C ALA A 268 26.89 -37.28 -7.82
N THR A 269 26.54 -36.67 -6.71
CA THR A 269 27.40 -36.59 -5.51
C THR A 269 26.91 -37.46 -4.34
N GLY A 270 25.82 -38.22 -4.54
CA GLY A 270 25.24 -39.09 -3.53
C GLY A 270 24.64 -38.36 -2.33
N VAL A 271 24.20 -37.13 -2.51
CA VAL A 271 23.55 -36.34 -1.46
C VAL A 271 22.07 -36.71 -1.38
N GLU A 272 21.62 -37.05 -0.18
CA GLU A 272 20.24 -37.35 0.11
C GLU A 272 19.42 -36.02 0.19
N LEU A 273 18.34 -35.90 -0.59
CA LEU A 273 17.45 -34.76 -0.56
C LEU A 273 16.14 -35.17 0.11
N HIS A 274 15.79 -34.48 1.19
CA HIS A 274 14.48 -34.58 1.82
C HIS A 274 13.45 -33.66 1.17
N GLU A 275 13.91 -32.50 0.65
CA GLU A 275 13.08 -31.56 -0.10
C GLU A 275 13.91 -30.90 -1.19
N LEU A 276 13.29 -30.69 -2.34
CA LEU A 276 13.80 -29.92 -3.46
C LEU A 276 12.62 -29.20 -4.10
N ALA A 277 12.36 -27.98 -3.68
CA ALA A 277 11.20 -27.20 -4.12
C ALA A 277 11.62 -25.84 -4.69
N SER A 278 11.14 -25.52 -5.88
CA SER A 278 11.27 -24.16 -6.39
C SER A 278 10.29 -23.24 -5.63
N ARG A 279 10.83 -22.21 -5.01
CA ARG A 279 10.08 -21.18 -4.31
C ARG A 279 10.26 -19.86 -5.05
N GLN A 280 9.19 -19.17 -5.31
CA GLN A 280 9.27 -17.76 -5.70
C GLN A 280 9.34 -16.94 -4.42
N THR A 281 10.30 -16.04 -4.35
CA THR A 281 10.35 -15.03 -3.27
C THR A 281 9.00 -14.33 -3.23
N SER A 282 8.34 -14.31 -2.07
CA SER A 282 7.07 -13.59 -1.97
C SER A 282 7.32 -12.09 -2.09
N LEU A 283 6.35 -11.35 -2.63
CA LEU A 283 6.44 -9.89 -2.67
C LEU A 283 6.58 -9.28 -1.28
N GLU A 284 6.04 -9.96 -0.27
CA GLU A 284 6.14 -9.55 1.13
C GLU A 284 7.59 -9.67 1.63
N GLU A 285 8.27 -10.78 1.35
CA GLU A 285 9.70 -10.97 1.67
C GLU A 285 10.57 -9.92 0.97
N ALA A 286 10.33 -9.69 -0.32
CA ALA A 286 11.03 -8.69 -1.10
C ALA A 286 10.83 -7.27 -0.58
N PHE A 287 9.60 -6.93 -0.21
CA PHE A 287 9.28 -5.64 0.41
C PHE A 287 9.95 -5.49 1.77
N MET A 288 9.95 -6.54 2.61
CA MET A 288 10.62 -6.53 3.90
C MET A 288 12.13 -6.37 3.75
N GLU A 289 12.74 -7.02 2.76
CA GLU A 289 14.17 -6.86 2.44
C GLU A 289 14.49 -5.43 1.99
N LEU A 290 13.70 -4.88 1.08
CA LEU A 290 13.82 -3.51 0.57
C LEU A 290 13.69 -2.46 1.68
N THR A 291 12.85 -2.73 2.68
CA THR A 291 12.58 -1.79 3.78
C THR A 291 13.30 -2.11 5.08
N ARG A 292 14.14 -3.17 5.14
CA ARG A 292 14.83 -3.66 6.35
C ARG A 292 15.56 -2.55 7.11
N ASP A 293 16.34 -1.74 6.40
CA ASP A 293 17.12 -0.65 6.99
C ASP A 293 16.27 0.56 7.39
N SER A 294 14.98 0.52 7.07
CA SER A 294 14.03 1.63 7.24
C SER A 294 13.01 1.41 8.35
N VAL A 295 13.10 0.28 9.08
CA VAL A 295 12.21 -0.02 10.22
C VAL A 295 12.74 0.69 11.46
N GLU A 296 11.90 1.51 12.11
CA GLU A 296 12.23 2.31 13.30
C GLU A 296 12.33 1.47 14.60
N TYR A 297 11.58 0.35 14.64
CA TYR A 297 11.52 -0.58 15.78
C TYR A 297 11.77 -2.00 15.28
N SER A 298 13.02 -2.43 15.27
CA SER A 298 13.35 -3.87 15.17
C SER A 298 13.33 -4.47 16.57
N ALA A 299 12.67 -5.61 16.74
CA ALA A 299 12.61 -6.34 18.01
C ALA A 299 13.98 -6.87 18.51
N GLU A 300 15.06 -6.59 17.79
CA GLU A 300 16.44 -6.98 18.12
C GLU A 300 17.19 -5.97 19.01
N GLY A 301 16.53 -4.88 19.44
CA GLY A 301 17.15 -3.81 20.26
C GLY A 301 17.05 -3.96 21.76
N GLU A 302 16.50 -5.04 22.32
CA GLU A 302 16.36 -5.25 23.78
C GLU A 302 17.26 -6.37 24.34
N ALA A 303 18.46 -6.53 23.81
CA ALA A 303 19.48 -7.40 24.41
C ALA A 303 20.85 -6.71 24.38
N ALA A 304 21.02 -5.69 25.24
CA ALA A 304 22.31 -5.18 25.66
C ALA A 304 22.18 -4.51 27.05
#